data_f8fb06b6898024d489e29ff35aba4bec
#
_entry.id   f8fb06b6898024d489e29ff35aba4bec
#
_cell.length_a   1.000
_cell.length_b   1.000
_cell.length_c   1.000
_cell.angle_alpha   90.00
_cell.angle_beta   90.00
_cell.angle_gamma   90.00
#
_symmetry.space_group_name_H-M   'P 1'
#
loop_
_entity.id
_entity.type
_entity.pdbx_description
1 polymer ?
#
loop_
_entity_poly.entity_id
_entity_poly.type
_entity_poly.pdbx_seq_one_letter_code
_entity_poly.pdbx_strand_id
1 'polypeptide(L)'
;MVSFNNTEIAFSSKSKLQLHKAYYLFKLMGHPFLSKMGGKVAELAINLHLPIKGIIKNTVFQQFCGGESIEECSLRIDELAQYQIKTILDYSVEGKASEKDFNRTMKQTLASLDFANKNSNIPFAVFKVTGIARFELLEKVNFGKELTEQEQKEYDRALHRINKICKKASQYKIPVMIDAEESWIQDAIDGIVEDMMREYNKETAIIYNTLQMYRHDRLDYFKKAHKDSKHNGYFIGMKLVRGAYMEKENARAQKMGYPTPIQANKEASDRDYDLALEYACENIHGISICAGTHNEESSQYLIKLMNPVSYTHLTLPTNREV
;
A
#
# COMPACT_ATOMS: atom_id res chain seq x y z
N MET A 1 15.04 -7.94 -23.66
CA MET A 1 13.80 -7.18 -23.40
C MET A 1 12.94 -8.04 -22.48
N VAL A 2 12.44 -7.48 -21.36
CA VAL A 2 11.56 -8.22 -20.45
C VAL A 2 10.22 -8.45 -21.16
N SER A 3 9.70 -9.70 -21.14
CA SER A 3 8.42 -10.07 -21.73
C SER A 3 7.45 -10.46 -20.63
N PHE A 4 6.24 -9.93 -20.66
CA PHE A 4 5.14 -10.28 -19.73
C PHE A 4 4.25 -11.41 -20.28
N ASN A 5 4.52 -11.90 -21.50
CA ASN A 5 3.73 -12.92 -22.16
C ASN A 5 4.14 -14.36 -21.80
N ASN A 6 5.25 -14.54 -21.08
CA ASN A 6 5.74 -15.85 -20.68
C ASN A 6 5.02 -16.34 -19.41
N THR A 7 3.86 -17.00 -19.60
CA THR A 7 3.05 -17.54 -18.50
C THR A 7 3.73 -18.70 -17.76
N GLU A 8 4.66 -19.41 -18.38
CA GLU A 8 5.43 -20.47 -17.72
C GLU A 8 6.32 -19.89 -16.61
N ILE A 9 7.03 -18.80 -16.91
CA ILE A 9 7.81 -18.07 -15.91
C ILE A 9 6.91 -17.41 -14.87
N ALA A 10 5.84 -16.74 -15.31
CA ALA A 10 4.94 -16.01 -14.41
C ALA A 10 4.26 -16.90 -13.37
N PHE A 11 4.00 -18.16 -13.71
CA PHE A 11 3.33 -19.13 -12.83
C PHE A 11 4.24 -20.27 -12.35
N SER A 12 5.56 -20.13 -12.52
CA SER A 12 6.53 -21.18 -12.12
C SER A 12 6.45 -21.56 -10.64
N SER A 13 6.01 -20.63 -9.77
CA SER A 13 5.79 -20.88 -8.34
C SER A 13 4.48 -21.61 -8.01
N LYS A 14 3.63 -21.89 -8.99
CA LYS A 14 2.32 -22.51 -8.78
C LYS A 14 2.29 -23.95 -9.29
N SER A 15 1.76 -24.86 -8.50
CA SER A 15 1.46 -26.22 -8.95
C SER A 15 0.28 -26.22 -9.91
N LYS A 16 0.17 -27.28 -10.76
CA LYS A 16 -0.97 -27.45 -11.67
C LYS A 16 -2.31 -27.41 -10.93
N LEU A 17 -2.38 -27.98 -9.73
CA LEU A 17 -3.59 -27.95 -8.90
C LEU A 17 -3.94 -26.53 -8.44
N GLN A 18 -2.95 -25.75 -8.02
CA GLN A 18 -3.15 -24.35 -7.62
C GLN A 18 -3.62 -23.51 -8.81
N LEU A 19 -3.04 -23.71 -10.00
CA LEU A 19 -3.49 -23.02 -11.22
C LEU A 19 -4.93 -23.35 -11.59
N HIS A 20 -5.34 -24.64 -11.52
CA HIS A 20 -6.72 -25.00 -11.76
C HIS A 20 -7.68 -24.39 -10.73
N LYS A 21 -7.34 -24.43 -9.44
CA LYS A 21 -8.14 -23.77 -8.39
C LYS A 21 -8.29 -22.28 -8.65
N ALA A 22 -7.20 -21.58 -8.96
CA ALA A 22 -7.23 -20.15 -9.28
C ALA A 22 -8.09 -19.86 -10.50
N TYR A 23 -7.93 -20.64 -11.60
CA TYR A 23 -8.72 -20.48 -12.81
C TYR A 23 -10.24 -20.58 -12.54
N TYR A 24 -10.68 -21.63 -11.83
CA TYR A 24 -12.10 -21.79 -11.53
C TYR A 24 -12.62 -20.72 -10.55
N LEU A 25 -11.79 -20.29 -9.58
CA LEU A 25 -12.13 -19.21 -8.66
C LEU A 25 -12.37 -17.91 -9.42
N PHE A 26 -11.42 -17.48 -10.27
CA PHE A 26 -11.55 -16.26 -11.07
C PHE A 26 -12.69 -16.35 -12.10
N LYS A 27 -12.90 -17.52 -12.72
CA LYS A 27 -14.05 -17.75 -13.60
C LYS A 27 -15.38 -17.56 -12.86
N LEU A 28 -15.48 -18.05 -11.62
CA LEU A 28 -16.67 -17.88 -10.79
C LEU A 28 -16.86 -16.40 -10.39
N MET A 29 -15.79 -15.73 -9.96
CA MET A 29 -15.81 -14.30 -9.57
C MET A 29 -16.12 -13.38 -10.75
N GLY A 30 -15.73 -13.75 -11.96
CA GLY A 30 -16.03 -13.01 -13.20
C GLY A 30 -17.51 -12.98 -13.58
N HIS A 31 -18.38 -13.78 -12.92
CA HIS A 31 -19.82 -13.71 -13.10
C HIS A 31 -20.49 -12.90 -12.01
N PRO A 32 -20.97 -11.65 -12.28
CA PRO A 32 -21.49 -10.74 -11.26
C PRO A 32 -22.62 -11.33 -10.40
N PHE A 33 -23.49 -12.13 -11.01
CA PHE A 33 -24.60 -12.80 -10.29
C PHE A 33 -24.08 -13.85 -9.31
N LEU A 34 -23.13 -14.70 -9.74
CA LEU A 34 -22.55 -15.77 -8.90
C LEU A 34 -21.69 -15.17 -7.77
N SER A 35 -20.96 -14.12 -8.06
CA SER A 35 -20.16 -13.40 -7.05
C SER A 35 -21.03 -12.78 -5.96
N LYS A 36 -22.12 -12.07 -6.36
CA LYS A 36 -23.10 -11.50 -5.41
C LYS A 36 -23.81 -12.58 -4.58
N MET A 37 -24.22 -13.66 -5.22
CA MET A 37 -24.90 -14.77 -4.54
C MET A 37 -23.95 -15.50 -3.59
N GLY A 38 -22.71 -15.76 -4.02
CA GLY A 38 -21.68 -16.40 -3.21
C GLY A 38 -21.36 -15.60 -1.94
N GLY A 39 -21.23 -14.27 -2.05
CA GLY A 39 -21.05 -13.38 -0.91
C GLY A 39 -22.20 -13.47 0.11
N LYS A 40 -23.44 -13.38 -0.36
CA LYS A 40 -24.63 -13.49 0.51
C LYS A 40 -24.76 -14.86 1.18
N VAL A 41 -24.45 -15.94 0.44
CA VAL A 41 -24.48 -17.32 1.00
C VAL A 41 -23.39 -17.48 2.06
N ALA A 42 -22.19 -16.95 1.81
CA ALA A 42 -21.10 -16.99 2.79
C ALA A 42 -21.47 -16.18 4.05
N GLU A 43 -22.01 -14.98 3.90
CA GLU A 43 -22.48 -14.15 5.01
C GLU A 43 -23.56 -14.86 5.85
N LEU A 44 -24.56 -15.45 5.18
CA LEU A 44 -25.62 -16.23 5.84
C LEU A 44 -25.06 -17.44 6.59
N ALA A 45 -24.13 -18.16 5.96
CA ALA A 45 -23.50 -19.34 6.58
C ALA A 45 -22.63 -18.95 7.80
N ILE A 46 -21.92 -17.81 7.76
CA ILE A 46 -21.17 -17.28 8.91
C ILE A 46 -22.15 -16.91 10.04
N ASN A 47 -23.25 -16.22 9.73
CA ASN A 47 -24.26 -15.81 10.70
C ASN A 47 -24.95 -17.02 11.35
N LEU A 48 -25.12 -18.11 10.60
CA LEU A 48 -25.66 -19.38 11.09
C LEU A 48 -24.59 -20.27 11.77
N HIS A 49 -23.37 -19.75 11.96
CA HIS A 49 -22.24 -20.47 12.56
C HIS A 49 -21.92 -21.83 11.90
N LEU A 50 -22.20 -21.95 10.59
CA LEU A 50 -21.84 -23.15 9.83
C LEU A 50 -20.30 -23.29 9.70
N PRO A 51 -19.74 -24.51 9.67
CA PRO A 51 -18.30 -24.75 9.65
C PRO A 51 -17.67 -24.51 8.27
N ILE A 52 -17.96 -23.36 7.66
CA ILE A 52 -17.45 -23.00 6.31
C ILE A 52 -16.08 -22.33 6.33
N LYS A 53 -15.53 -21.98 7.50
CA LYS A 53 -14.22 -21.32 7.62
C LYS A 53 -13.11 -22.08 6.90
N GLY A 54 -13.08 -23.41 7.03
CA GLY A 54 -12.07 -24.24 6.35
C GLY A 54 -12.17 -24.18 4.82
N ILE A 55 -13.40 -24.12 4.27
CA ILE A 55 -13.62 -24.01 2.84
C ILE A 55 -13.15 -22.64 2.36
N ILE A 56 -13.53 -21.56 3.03
CA ILE A 56 -13.10 -20.20 2.69
C ILE A 56 -11.57 -20.08 2.80
N LYS A 57 -10.98 -20.61 3.88
CA LYS A 57 -9.51 -20.59 4.09
C LYS A 57 -8.77 -21.31 2.96
N ASN A 58 -9.22 -22.48 2.54
CA ASN A 58 -8.57 -23.31 1.52
C ASN A 58 -8.91 -22.94 0.06
N THR A 59 -9.75 -21.93 -0.14
CA THR A 59 -10.14 -21.45 -1.48
C THR A 59 -9.80 -19.97 -1.66
N VAL A 60 -10.74 -19.09 -1.30
CA VAL A 60 -10.60 -17.64 -1.52
C VAL A 60 -9.44 -17.07 -0.70
N PHE A 61 -9.35 -17.41 0.59
CA PHE A 61 -8.32 -16.83 1.47
C PHE A 61 -6.91 -17.20 1.01
N GLN A 62 -6.63 -18.44 0.64
CA GLN A 62 -5.30 -18.86 0.15
C GLN A 62 -4.89 -18.15 -1.15
N GLN A 63 -5.85 -17.67 -1.95
CA GLN A 63 -5.55 -16.95 -3.19
C GLN A 63 -5.11 -15.51 -2.92
N PHE A 64 -5.69 -14.86 -1.90
CA PHE A 64 -5.52 -13.42 -1.66
C PHE A 64 -4.73 -13.09 -0.39
N CYS A 65 -4.55 -14.04 0.53
CA CYS A 65 -3.90 -13.79 1.81
C CYS A 65 -2.73 -14.75 2.02
N GLY A 66 -1.64 -14.24 2.56
CA GLY A 66 -0.46 -15.03 2.91
C GLY A 66 -0.68 -15.94 4.11
N GLY A 67 -1.50 -15.51 5.08
CA GLY A 67 -1.80 -16.24 6.32
C GLY A 67 -2.62 -15.39 7.30
N GLU A 68 -3.13 -16.01 8.36
CA GLU A 68 -3.85 -15.30 9.44
C GLU A 68 -2.90 -14.78 10.53
N SER A 69 -1.63 -15.19 10.49
CA SER A 69 -0.56 -14.73 11.39
C SER A 69 0.77 -14.61 10.64
N ILE A 70 1.73 -13.92 11.24
CA ILE A 70 3.09 -13.78 10.69
C ILE A 70 3.74 -15.15 10.52
N GLU A 71 3.52 -16.07 11.46
CA GLU A 71 4.04 -17.43 11.43
C GLU A 71 3.47 -18.25 10.26
N GLU A 72 2.17 -18.12 9.98
CA GLU A 72 1.54 -18.76 8.82
C GLU A 72 2.09 -18.19 7.49
N CYS A 73 2.39 -16.88 7.43
CA CYS A 73 2.97 -16.25 6.25
C CYS A 73 4.39 -16.78 5.97
N SER A 74 5.12 -17.29 6.96
CA SER A 74 6.52 -17.72 6.82
C SER A 74 6.71 -18.73 5.68
N LEU A 75 5.84 -19.74 5.61
CA LEU A 75 5.91 -20.77 4.56
C LEU A 75 5.73 -20.16 3.15
N ARG A 76 4.84 -19.19 3.04
CA ARG A 76 4.59 -18.51 1.76
C ARG A 76 5.74 -17.58 1.36
N ILE A 77 6.35 -16.93 2.34
CA ILE A 77 7.54 -16.09 2.13
C ILE A 77 8.69 -16.95 1.61
N ASP A 78 8.94 -18.11 2.24
CA ASP A 78 10.01 -19.01 1.86
C ASP A 78 9.78 -19.63 0.47
N GLU A 79 8.53 -19.97 0.13
CA GLU A 79 8.13 -20.45 -1.19
C GLU A 79 8.42 -19.39 -2.27
N LEU A 80 8.02 -18.14 -2.06
CA LEU A 80 8.24 -17.05 -3.01
C LEU A 80 9.72 -16.67 -3.12
N ALA A 81 10.47 -16.74 -2.02
CA ALA A 81 11.89 -16.46 -1.99
C ALA A 81 12.70 -17.39 -2.90
N GLN A 82 12.28 -18.66 -3.09
CA GLN A 82 12.90 -19.60 -4.05
C GLN A 82 12.85 -19.11 -5.49
N TYR A 83 11.88 -18.23 -5.80
CA TYR A 83 11.71 -17.58 -7.10
C TYR A 83 12.22 -16.14 -7.13
N GLN A 84 13.03 -15.74 -6.13
CA GLN A 84 13.57 -14.38 -5.96
C GLN A 84 12.47 -13.31 -5.79
N ILE A 85 11.28 -13.71 -5.32
CA ILE A 85 10.16 -12.81 -5.03
C ILE A 85 10.18 -12.52 -3.54
N LYS A 86 10.36 -11.26 -3.18
CA LYS A 86 10.27 -10.78 -1.80
C LYS A 86 8.83 -10.41 -1.47
N THR A 87 8.48 -10.40 -0.18
CA THR A 87 7.12 -10.15 0.30
C THR A 87 7.05 -8.93 1.21
N ILE A 88 5.90 -8.28 1.22
CA ILE A 88 5.56 -7.23 2.18
C ILE A 88 4.38 -7.74 3.02
N LEU A 89 4.55 -7.74 4.35
CA LEU A 89 3.48 -8.12 5.27
C LEU A 89 2.62 -6.89 5.56
N ASP A 90 1.36 -6.96 5.18
CA ASP A 90 0.35 -5.96 5.49
C ASP A 90 -0.67 -6.52 6.49
N TYR A 91 -0.78 -5.87 7.65
CA TYR A 91 -1.86 -6.11 8.60
C TYR A 91 -3.03 -5.20 8.25
N SER A 92 -3.77 -5.59 7.22
CA SER A 92 -4.89 -4.80 6.67
C SER A 92 -6.08 -4.76 7.63
N VAL A 93 -6.10 -3.75 8.48
CA VAL A 93 -7.23 -3.45 9.36
C VAL A 93 -7.65 -2.01 9.11
N GLU A 94 -8.84 -1.85 8.55
CA GLU A 94 -9.46 -0.56 8.29
C GLU A 94 -10.71 -0.36 9.19
N GLY A 95 -11.11 0.89 9.37
CA GLY A 95 -12.39 1.25 10.00
C GLY A 95 -12.51 0.89 11.48
N LYS A 96 -11.40 0.79 12.20
CA LYS A 96 -11.41 0.64 13.64
C LYS A 96 -11.64 1.98 14.32
N ALA A 97 -12.32 1.97 15.46
CA ALA A 97 -12.71 3.19 16.15
C ALA A 97 -12.29 3.21 17.63
N SER A 98 -11.59 2.16 18.13
CA SER A 98 -11.22 2.09 19.54
C SER A 98 -9.71 2.22 19.75
N GLU A 99 -9.32 2.87 20.83
CA GLU A 99 -7.94 2.96 21.28
C GLU A 99 -7.26 1.59 21.44
N LYS A 100 -8.04 0.57 21.83
CA LYS A 100 -7.56 -0.81 21.96
C LYS A 100 -7.17 -1.37 20.60
N ASP A 101 -7.99 -1.13 19.57
CA ASP A 101 -7.73 -1.61 18.20
C ASP A 101 -6.54 -0.87 17.60
N PHE A 102 -6.45 0.46 17.76
CA PHE A 102 -5.31 1.24 17.29
C PHE A 102 -3.99 0.77 17.91
N ASN A 103 -3.98 0.50 19.21
CA ASN A 103 -2.81 -0.03 19.88
C ASN A 103 -2.48 -1.47 19.41
N ARG A 104 -3.49 -2.27 19.07
CA ARG A 104 -3.28 -3.61 18.50
C ARG A 104 -2.64 -3.51 17.13
N THR A 105 -3.15 -2.65 16.24
CA THR A 105 -2.57 -2.42 14.89
C THR A 105 -1.12 -1.96 15.00
N MET A 106 -0.82 -0.98 15.84
CA MET A 106 0.57 -0.56 16.09
C MET A 106 1.45 -1.74 16.53
N LYS A 107 0.99 -2.57 17.48
CA LYS A 107 1.75 -3.75 17.95
C LYS A 107 2.00 -4.75 16.83
N GLN A 108 1.03 -5.00 15.96
CA GLN A 108 1.19 -5.89 14.81
C GLN A 108 2.19 -5.35 13.80
N THR A 109 2.12 -4.04 13.49
CA THR A 109 3.11 -3.39 12.61
C THR A 109 4.52 -3.46 13.20
N LEU A 110 4.67 -3.24 14.50
CA LEU A 110 5.96 -3.40 15.19
C LEU A 110 6.46 -4.85 15.16
N ALA A 111 5.57 -5.84 15.29
CA ALA A 111 5.92 -7.26 15.17
C ALA A 111 6.34 -7.63 13.74
N SER A 112 5.67 -7.06 12.72
CA SER A 112 6.09 -7.21 11.32
C SER A 112 7.50 -6.65 11.07
N LEU A 113 7.84 -5.50 11.68
CA LEU A 113 9.20 -4.94 11.64
C LEU A 113 10.21 -5.86 12.36
N ASP A 114 9.86 -6.43 13.53
CA ASP A 114 10.73 -7.38 14.24
C ASP A 114 10.98 -8.64 13.41
N PHE A 115 9.99 -9.10 12.68
CA PHE A 115 10.10 -10.24 11.79
C PHE A 115 10.92 -9.92 10.54
N ALA A 116 10.68 -8.77 9.91
CA ALA A 116 11.44 -8.27 8.77
C ALA A 116 12.94 -8.08 9.11
N ASN A 117 13.26 -7.63 10.33
CA ASN A 117 14.64 -7.49 10.79
C ASN A 117 15.39 -8.83 10.88
N LYS A 118 14.67 -9.95 10.94
CA LYS A 118 15.23 -11.31 10.97
C LYS A 118 15.11 -12.04 9.64
N ASN A 119 14.42 -11.47 8.66
CA ASN A 119 14.14 -12.12 7.38
C ASN A 119 14.34 -11.14 6.20
N SER A 120 15.45 -11.29 5.49
CA SER A 120 15.82 -10.45 4.34
C SER A 120 14.85 -10.56 3.14
N ASN A 121 13.91 -11.52 3.17
CA ASN A 121 12.87 -11.66 2.17
C ASN A 121 11.68 -10.71 2.40
N ILE A 122 11.73 -9.89 3.47
CA ILE A 122 10.73 -8.87 3.78
C ILE A 122 11.42 -7.51 3.75
N PRO A 123 11.45 -6.84 2.60
CA PRO A 123 12.22 -5.59 2.41
C PRO A 123 11.52 -4.35 2.96
N PHE A 124 10.20 -4.41 3.22
CA PHE A 124 9.40 -3.29 3.67
C PHE A 124 8.38 -3.74 4.71
N ALA A 125 8.01 -2.81 5.59
CA ALA A 125 6.76 -2.87 6.34
C ALA A 125 5.75 -1.87 5.75
N VAL A 126 4.46 -2.06 6.07
CA VAL A 126 3.39 -1.17 5.59
C VAL A 126 2.32 -1.01 6.67
N PHE A 127 1.66 0.14 6.70
CA PHE A 127 0.45 0.35 7.49
C PHE A 127 -0.40 1.50 6.92
N LYS A 128 -1.69 1.52 7.30
CA LYS A 128 -2.62 2.62 7.04
C LYS A 128 -2.82 3.47 8.29
N VAL A 129 -2.93 4.78 8.10
CA VAL A 129 -3.13 5.70 9.23
C VAL A 129 -4.48 5.48 9.91
N THR A 130 -5.53 5.13 9.15
CA THR A 130 -6.84 4.80 9.73
C THR A 130 -6.88 3.51 10.56
N GLY A 131 -5.88 2.65 10.44
CA GLY A 131 -5.67 1.53 11.37
C GLY A 131 -5.14 1.94 12.74
N ILE A 132 -4.65 3.18 12.89
CA ILE A 132 -3.96 3.71 14.08
C ILE A 132 -4.62 4.97 14.64
N ALA A 133 -5.41 5.68 13.82
CA ALA A 133 -6.12 6.90 14.15
C ALA A 133 -7.58 6.81 13.67
N ARG A 134 -8.46 7.53 14.36
CA ARG A 134 -9.88 7.59 13.98
C ARG A 134 -10.07 8.43 12.71
N PHE A 135 -10.86 7.89 11.78
CA PHE A 135 -11.10 8.47 10.47
C PHE A 135 -11.67 9.91 10.56
N GLU A 136 -12.70 10.14 11.37
CA GLU A 136 -13.34 11.44 11.50
C GLU A 136 -12.42 12.49 12.13
N LEU A 137 -11.45 12.06 12.93
CA LEU A 137 -10.44 12.94 13.49
C LEU A 137 -9.46 13.40 12.41
N LEU A 138 -8.99 12.47 11.57
CA LEU A 138 -8.15 12.80 10.42
C LEU A 138 -8.88 13.73 9.44
N GLU A 139 -10.18 13.52 9.21
CA GLU A 139 -11.00 14.39 8.37
C GLU A 139 -11.08 15.82 8.95
N LYS A 140 -11.25 15.97 10.26
CA LYS A 140 -11.21 17.29 10.91
C LYS A 140 -9.88 17.99 10.71
N VAL A 141 -8.77 17.27 10.95
CA VAL A 141 -7.41 17.80 10.76
C VAL A 141 -7.18 18.20 9.29
N ASN A 142 -7.61 17.35 8.36
CA ASN A 142 -7.49 17.58 6.91
C ASN A 142 -8.17 18.89 6.46
N PHE A 143 -9.30 19.23 7.06
CA PHE A 143 -10.03 20.45 6.78
C PHE A 143 -9.65 21.65 7.69
N GLY A 144 -8.60 21.53 8.48
CA GLY A 144 -8.14 22.58 9.39
C GLY A 144 -9.18 22.98 10.46
N LYS A 145 -10.08 22.06 10.82
CA LYS A 145 -11.10 22.31 11.87
C LYS A 145 -10.47 22.25 13.25
N GLU A 146 -10.92 23.12 14.13
CA GLU A 146 -10.50 23.10 15.53
C GLU A 146 -10.85 21.77 16.20
N LEU A 147 -9.88 21.21 16.90
CA LEU A 147 -10.04 20.01 17.71
C LEU A 147 -10.43 20.41 19.13
N THR A 148 -11.33 19.67 19.73
CA THR A 148 -11.56 19.75 21.17
C THR A 148 -10.31 19.27 21.92
N GLU A 149 -10.17 19.63 23.20
CA GLU A 149 -9.05 19.15 24.02
C GLU A 149 -8.93 17.62 24.06
N GLN A 150 -10.07 16.92 24.05
CA GLN A 150 -10.10 15.46 24.00
C GLN A 150 -9.63 14.93 22.64
N GLU A 151 -10.06 15.54 21.54
CA GLU A 151 -9.62 15.19 20.18
C GLU A 151 -8.15 15.49 19.96
N GLN A 152 -7.63 16.60 20.53
CA GLN A 152 -6.19 16.88 20.47
C GLN A 152 -5.38 15.78 21.17
N LYS A 153 -5.78 15.39 22.37
CA LYS A 153 -5.14 14.25 23.07
C LYS A 153 -5.24 12.94 22.30
N GLU A 154 -6.34 12.71 21.57
CA GLU A 154 -6.50 11.54 20.71
C GLU A 154 -5.54 11.61 19.51
N TYR A 155 -5.41 12.76 18.88
CA TYR A 155 -4.50 13.00 17.77
C TYR A 155 -3.04 12.84 18.19
N ASP A 156 -2.66 13.39 19.34
CA ASP A 156 -1.31 13.24 19.90
C ASP A 156 -0.96 11.77 20.16
N ARG A 157 -1.92 10.96 20.62
CA ARG A 157 -1.72 9.51 20.78
C ARG A 157 -1.54 8.81 19.42
N ALA A 158 -2.25 9.25 18.38
CA ALA A 158 -2.08 8.71 17.03
C ALA A 158 -0.68 9.03 16.48
N LEU A 159 -0.24 10.30 16.60
CA LEU A 159 1.11 10.72 16.21
C LEU A 159 2.20 9.94 16.99
N HIS A 160 1.99 9.72 18.29
CA HIS A 160 2.91 8.91 19.09
C HIS A 160 3.04 7.46 18.58
N ARG A 161 1.93 6.82 18.18
CA ARG A 161 1.94 5.47 17.60
C ARG A 161 2.69 5.42 16.28
N ILE A 162 2.43 6.39 15.40
CA ILE A 162 3.09 6.50 14.09
C ILE A 162 4.60 6.71 14.29
N ASN A 163 4.96 7.66 15.13
CA ASN A 163 6.38 7.94 15.46
C ASN A 163 7.09 6.71 16.02
N LYS A 164 6.42 5.93 16.88
CA LYS A 164 6.99 4.68 17.43
C LYS A 164 7.29 3.65 16.35
N ILE A 165 6.43 3.50 15.34
CA ILE A 165 6.66 2.63 14.18
C ILE A 165 7.83 3.16 13.36
N CYS A 166 7.81 4.43 12.97
CA CYS A 166 8.83 5.07 12.15
C CYS A 166 10.22 5.04 12.80
N LYS A 167 10.27 5.30 14.10
CA LYS A 167 11.51 5.21 14.90
C LYS A 167 12.10 3.79 14.87
N LYS A 168 11.27 2.76 15.04
CA LYS A 168 11.71 1.37 15.00
C LYS A 168 12.19 0.98 13.60
N ALA A 169 11.46 1.41 12.55
CA ALA A 169 11.85 1.21 11.16
C ALA A 169 13.23 1.82 10.87
N SER A 170 13.47 3.05 11.32
CA SER A 170 14.76 3.74 11.21
C SER A 170 15.87 3.00 11.95
N GLN A 171 15.63 2.55 13.18
CA GLN A 171 16.62 1.77 13.97
C GLN A 171 17.03 0.47 13.27
N TYR A 172 16.09 -0.21 12.62
CA TYR A 172 16.35 -1.45 11.89
C TYR A 172 16.83 -1.22 10.45
N LYS A 173 16.79 0.01 9.97
CA LYS A 173 17.03 0.37 8.55
C LYS A 173 16.10 -0.40 7.60
N ILE A 174 14.88 -0.67 8.04
CA ILE A 174 13.83 -1.31 7.24
C ILE A 174 12.85 -0.24 6.81
N PRO A 175 12.72 0.03 5.51
CA PRO A 175 11.77 1.01 5.01
C PRO A 175 10.32 0.65 5.38
N VAL A 176 9.54 1.67 5.73
CA VAL A 176 8.11 1.54 6.01
C VAL A 176 7.30 2.43 5.07
N MET A 177 6.28 1.85 4.45
CA MET A 177 5.34 2.54 3.59
C MET A 177 4.10 2.94 4.39
N ILE A 178 3.69 4.17 4.30
CA ILE A 178 2.43 4.68 4.84
C ILE A 178 1.47 4.79 3.67
N ASP A 179 0.41 3.98 3.70
CA ASP A 179 -0.52 3.90 2.59
C ASP A 179 -1.39 5.14 2.48
N ALA A 180 -1.63 5.56 1.24
CA ALA A 180 -2.59 6.60 0.94
C ALA A 180 -4.02 6.07 1.08
N GLU A 181 -4.90 6.96 1.47
CA GLU A 181 -6.31 6.66 1.69
C GLU A 181 -7.21 7.65 0.94
N GLU A 182 -8.42 7.92 1.39
CA GLU A 182 -9.34 8.81 0.70
C GLU A 182 -8.85 10.28 0.71
N SER A 183 -9.16 11.03 -0.35
CA SER A 183 -8.67 12.40 -0.55
C SER A 183 -9.00 13.36 0.59
N TRP A 184 -10.13 13.15 1.28
CA TRP A 184 -10.58 14.03 2.37
C TRP A 184 -9.92 13.76 3.73
N ILE A 185 -8.96 12.82 3.77
CA ILE A 185 -8.05 12.63 4.91
C ILE A 185 -6.57 12.64 4.47
N GLN A 186 -6.32 12.69 3.14
CA GLN A 186 -4.98 12.48 2.60
C GLN A 186 -4.02 13.62 2.93
N ASP A 187 -4.47 14.87 2.96
CA ASP A 187 -3.57 15.99 3.26
C ASP A 187 -3.10 15.93 4.72
N ALA A 188 -3.95 15.44 5.65
CA ALA A 188 -3.54 15.18 7.03
C ALA A 188 -2.52 14.04 7.09
N ILE A 189 -2.70 12.97 6.29
CA ILE A 189 -1.74 11.86 6.18
C ILE A 189 -0.43 12.37 5.60
N ASP A 190 -0.47 13.13 4.50
CA ASP A 190 0.71 13.68 3.84
C ASP A 190 1.55 14.51 4.82
N GLY A 191 0.91 15.40 5.60
CA GLY A 191 1.60 16.20 6.61
C GLY A 191 2.29 15.36 7.69
N ILE A 192 1.62 14.32 8.21
CA ILE A 192 2.21 13.38 9.17
C ILE A 192 3.43 12.67 8.55
N VAL A 193 3.30 12.21 7.32
CA VAL A 193 4.38 11.47 6.65
C VAL A 193 5.57 12.39 6.36
N GLU A 194 5.33 13.63 5.92
CA GLU A 194 6.40 14.62 5.71
C GLU A 194 7.17 14.91 7.00
N ASP A 195 6.50 15.02 8.15
CA ASP A 195 7.16 15.18 9.43
C ASP A 195 8.01 13.95 9.80
N MET A 196 7.52 12.75 9.56
CA MET A 196 8.28 11.52 9.77
C MET A 196 9.48 11.40 8.81
N MET A 197 9.34 11.79 7.54
CA MET A 197 10.46 11.84 6.60
C MET A 197 11.50 12.86 7.05
N ARG A 198 11.07 14.05 7.46
CA ARG A 198 11.97 15.11 7.96
C ARG A 198 12.77 14.65 9.18
N GLU A 199 12.19 13.81 10.02
CA GLU A 199 12.86 13.26 11.21
C GLU A 199 13.81 12.11 10.87
N TYR A 200 13.36 11.14 10.05
CA TYR A 200 14.02 9.83 9.92
C TYR A 200 14.75 9.60 8.59
N ASN A 201 14.48 10.38 7.53
CA ASN A 201 15.10 10.20 6.21
C ASN A 201 16.37 11.08 6.02
N LYS A 202 17.26 11.11 7.00
CA LYS A 202 18.46 11.97 6.94
C LYS A 202 19.58 11.42 6.08
N GLU A 203 19.76 10.11 6.03
CA GLU A 203 20.83 9.45 5.28
C GLU A 203 20.29 8.70 4.05
N THR A 204 19.08 8.16 4.17
CA THR A 204 18.39 7.41 3.12
C THR A 204 16.88 7.45 3.38
N ALA A 205 16.08 7.09 2.38
CA ALA A 205 14.65 6.99 2.54
C ALA A 205 14.27 5.73 3.34
N ILE A 206 13.78 5.92 4.56
CA ILE A 206 13.21 4.87 5.42
C ILE A 206 11.69 5.00 5.49
N ILE A 207 11.18 6.22 5.52
CA ILE A 207 9.74 6.50 5.54
C ILE A 207 9.30 6.82 4.12
N TYR A 208 8.25 6.15 3.67
CA TYR A 208 7.67 6.32 2.34
C TYR A 208 6.22 6.77 2.44
N ASN A 209 5.87 7.81 1.69
CA ASN A 209 4.48 8.17 1.40
C ASN A 209 3.96 7.35 0.22
N THR A 210 2.65 7.29 0.05
CA THR A 210 2.01 6.65 -1.10
C THR A 210 1.26 7.70 -1.93
N LEU A 211 1.53 7.73 -3.23
CA LEU A 211 0.90 8.65 -4.18
C LEU A 211 -0.07 7.89 -5.09
N GLN A 212 -1.34 8.26 -5.05
CA GLN A 212 -2.40 7.70 -5.90
C GLN A 212 -2.53 8.55 -7.17
N MET A 213 -1.83 8.15 -8.25
CA MET A 213 -1.69 8.92 -9.49
C MET A 213 -2.97 9.01 -10.32
N TYR A 214 -4.06 8.35 -9.90
CA TYR A 214 -5.39 8.58 -10.45
C TYR A 214 -5.99 9.93 -10.01
N ARG A 215 -5.37 10.64 -9.04
CA ARG A 215 -5.72 12.01 -8.67
C ARG A 215 -4.89 12.99 -9.49
N HIS A 216 -5.55 14.03 -9.99
CA HIS A 216 -4.92 15.03 -10.87
C HIS A 216 -3.91 15.96 -10.16
N ASP A 217 -3.88 15.98 -8.82
CA ASP A 217 -3.02 16.86 -8.01
C ASP A 217 -1.72 16.20 -7.52
N ARG A 218 -1.56 14.87 -7.67
CA ARG A 218 -0.47 14.14 -7.02
C ARG A 218 0.90 14.34 -7.66
N LEU A 219 0.99 14.59 -8.96
CA LEU A 219 2.26 14.87 -9.62
C LEU A 219 2.85 16.20 -9.13
N ASP A 220 2.01 17.23 -8.99
CA ASP A 220 2.45 18.54 -8.49
C ASP A 220 2.82 18.46 -7.01
N TYR A 221 2.04 17.75 -6.20
CA TYR A 221 2.39 17.44 -4.81
C TYR A 221 3.76 16.75 -4.72
N PHE A 222 4.04 15.74 -5.54
CA PHE A 222 5.32 15.03 -5.56
C PHE A 222 6.49 15.98 -5.80
N LYS A 223 6.38 16.83 -6.82
CA LYS A 223 7.42 17.83 -7.17
C LYS A 223 7.63 18.83 -6.03
N LYS A 224 6.54 19.28 -5.40
CA LYS A 224 6.59 20.19 -4.24
C LYS A 224 7.27 19.55 -3.05
N ALA A 225 6.88 18.32 -2.69
CA ALA A 225 7.48 17.58 -1.57
C ALA A 225 8.99 17.35 -1.80
N HIS A 226 9.42 17.05 -3.03
CA HIS A 226 10.85 16.93 -3.35
C HIS A 226 11.59 18.26 -3.23
N LYS A 227 11.00 19.37 -3.67
CA LYS A 227 11.60 20.70 -3.51
C LYS A 227 11.77 21.05 -2.02
N ASP A 228 10.76 20.76 -1.20
CA ASP A 228 10.81 20.96 0.25
C ASP A 228 11.90 20.09 0.90
N SER A 229 12.00 18.84 0.51
CA SER A 229 13.01 17.91 1.04
C SER A 229 14.44 18.36 0.76
N LYS A 230 14.69 18.88 -0.45
CA LYS A 230 15.99 19.48 -0.81
C LYS A 230 16.33 20.69 0.07
N HIS A 231 15.35 21.55 0.33
CA HIS A 231 15.55 22.73 1.16
C HIS A 231 15.84 22.37 2.63
N ASN A 232 15.21 21.32 3.14
CA ASN A 232 15.29 20.90 4.53
C ASN A 232 16.29 19.75 4.76
N GLY A 233 17.01 19.28 3.75
CA GLY A 233 18.09 18.30 3.87
C GLY A 233 17.61 16.90 4.31
N TYR A 234 16.61 16.34 3.63
CA TYR A 234 16.19 14.95 3.84
C TYR A 234 15.80 14.27 2.52
N PHE A 235 15.79 12.95 2.52
CA PHE A 235 15.39 12.14 1.35
C PHE A 235 13.89 11.88 1.37
N ILE A 236 13.26 11.80 0.19
CA ILE A 236 11.87 11.36 0.11
C ILE A 236 11.78 9.93 -0.40
N GLY A 237 10.91 9.14 0.26
CA GLY A 237 10.48 7.83 -0.18
C GLY A 237 9.05 7.91 -0.70
N MET A 238 8.79 7.42 -1.92
CA MET A 238 7.46 7.46 -2.53
C MET A 238 7.06 6.11 -3.09
N LYS A 239 5.91 5.58 -2.65
CA LYS A 239 5.24 4.48 -3.30
C LYS A 239 4.27 5.05 -4.34
N LEU A 240 4.49 4.76 -5.61
CA LEU A 240 3.64 5.21 -6.71
C LEU A 240 2.61 4.11 -7.01
N VAL A 241 1.33 4.44 -6.91
CA VAL A 241 0.21 3.58 -7.28
C VAL A 241 -0.78 4.35 -8.14
N ARG A 242 -1.70 3.66 -8.84
CA ARG A 242 -2.78 4.37 -9.53
C ARG A 242 -3.85 4.84 -8.56
N GLY A 243 -4.34 3.96 -7.69
CA GLY A 243 -5.27 4.30 -6.62
C GLY A 243 -6.35 3.24 -6.42
N ALA A 244 -7.00 3.26 -5.25
CA ALA A 244 -7.90 2.20 -4.82
C ALA A 244 -9.33 2.68 -4.47
N TYR A 245 -9.58 3.98 -4.41
CA TYR A 245 -10.84 4.52 -3.85
C TYR A 245 -11.70 5.28 -4.88
N MET A 246 -11.49 5.07 -6.18
CA MET A 246 -12.13 5.85 -7.26
C MET A 246 -13.66 5.94 -7.12
N GLU A 247 -14.33 4.84 -6.82
CA GLU A 247 -15.79 4.84 -6.67
C GLU A 247 -16.24 5.67 -5.47
N LYS A 248 -15.54 5.55 -4.33
CA LYS A 248 -15.82 6.35 -3.13
C LYS A 248 -15.58 7.84 -3.38
N GLU A 249 -14.48 8.19 -4.05
CA GLU A 249 -14.13 9.57 -4.42
C GLU A 249 -15.21 10.20 -5.29
N ASN A 250 -15.60 9.53 -6.35
CA ASN A 250 -16.65 10.01 -7.26
C ASN A 250 -18.01 10.11 -6.59
N ALA A 251 -18.41 9.13 -5.79
CA ALA A 251 -19.67 9.14 -5.06
C ALA A 251 -19.72 10.28 -4.04
N ARG A 252 -18.61 10.55 -3.32
CA ARG A 252 -18.55 11.66 -2.37
C ARG A 252 -18.57 13.01 -3.11
N ALA A 253 -17.80 13.16 -4.18
CA ALA A 253 -17.76 14.40 -4.98
C ALA A 253 -19.17 14.74 -5.49
N GLN A 254 -19.89 13.77 -6.04
CA GLN A 254 -21.27 13.93 -6.49
C GLN A 254 -22.21 14.30 -5.33
N LYS A 255 -22.11 13.62 -4.20
CA LYS A 255 -22.97 13.86 -3.01
C LYS A 255 -22.77 15.26 -2.43
N MET A 256 -21.51 15.73 -2.40
CA MET A 256 -21.11 16.98 -1.76
C MET A 256 -21.06 18.17 -2.74
N GLY A 257 -21.21 17.94 -4.06
CA GLY A 257 -21.26 18.97 -5.08
C GLY A 257 -19.94 19.65 -5.39
N TYR A 258 -18.79 18.93 -5.27
CA TYR A 258 -17.47 19.41 -5.67
C TYR A 258 -16.90 18.60 -6.85
N PRO A 259 -15.95 19.16 -7.63
CA PRO A 259 -15.30 18.43 -8.71
C PRO A 259 -14.55 17.19 -8.17
N THR A 260 -14.71 16.05 -8.84
CA THR A 260 -13.95 14.85 -8.44
C THR A 260 -12.44 15.10 -8.51
N PRO A 261 -11.64 14.62 -7.54
CA PRO A 261 -10.19 14.70 -7.60
C PRO A 261 -9.58 13.69 -8.60
N ILE A 262 -10.41 12.80 -9.16
CA ILE A 262 -9.97 11.73 -10.04
C ILE A 262 -9.73 12.26 -11.45
N GLN A 263 -8.68 11.77 -12.11
CA GLN A 263 -8.37 12.02 -13.50
C GLN A 263 -9.56 11.71 -14.42
N ALA A 264 -9.65 12.40 -15.56
CA ALA A 264 -10.76 12.27 -16.47
C ALA A 264 -10.91 10.85 -17.07
N ASN A 265 -9.79 10.13 -17.21
CA ASN A 265 -9.75 8.77 -17.77
C ASN A 265 -8.50 8.02 -17.30
N LYS A 266 -8.41 6.75 -17.69
CA LYS A 266 -7.28 5.86 -17.36
C LYS A 266 -5.98 6.36 -17.99
N GLU A 267 -6.03 6.85 -19.20
CA GLU A 267 -4.87 7.35 -19.96
C GLU A 267 -4.21 8.54 -19.26
N ALA A 268 -5.00 9.43 -18.66
CA ALA A 268 -4.49 10.53 -17.86
C ALA A 268 -3.79 10.04 -16.58
N SER A 269 -4.35 9.02 -15.92
CA SER A 269 -3.72 8.38 -14.74
C SER A 269 -2.43 7.66 -15.12
N ASP A 270 -2.40 6.98 -16.26
CA ASP A 270 -1.21 6.28 -16.78
C ASP A 270 -0.11 7.29 -17.11
N ARG A 271 -0.45 8.37 -17.79
CA ARG A 271 0.48 9.47 -18.13
C ARG A 271 1.11 10.08 -16.87
N ASP A 272 0.32 10.44 -15.87
CA ASP A 272 0.85 11.07 -14.66
C ASP A 272 1.67 10.08 -13.82
N TYR A 273 1.33 8.79 -13.86
CA TYR A 273 2.13 7.74 -13.26
C TYR A 273 3.52 7.63 -13.94
N ASP A 274 3.56 7.62 -15.26
CA ASP A 274 4.80 7.52 -16.02
C ASP A 274 5.66 8.79 -15.89
N LEU A 275 5.06 9.98 -15.85
CA LEU A 275 5.74 11.24 -15.55
C LEU A 275 6.34 11.24 -14.11
N ALA A 276 5.66 10.61 -13.16
CA ALA A 276 6.19 10.48 -11.80
C ALA A 276 7.40 9.51 -11.75
N LEU A 277 7.38 8.43 -12.54
CA LEU A 277 8.54 7.53 -12.70
C LEU A 277 9.73 8.26 -13.31
N GLU A 278 9.52 9.01 -14.39
CA GLU A 278 10.54 9.80 -15.06
C GLU A 278 11.17 10.83 -14.10
N TYR A 279 10.33 11.63 -13.46
CA TYR A 279 10.78 12.63 -12.49
C TYR A 279 11.59 12.02 -11.34
N ALA A 280 11.17 10.85 -10.83
CA ALA A 280 11.89 10.16 -9.78
C ALA A 280 13.26 9.64 -10.24
N CYS A 281 13.34 9.06 -11.45
CA CYS A 281 14.61 8.58 -12.02
C CYS A 281 15.59 9.71 -12.32
N GLU A 282 15.11 10.86 -12.79
CA GLU A 282 15.93 12.07 -13.00
C GLU A 282 16.50 12.65 -11.68
N ASN A 283 15.82 12.40 -10.56
CA ASN A 283 16.14 12.93 -9.25
C ASN A 283 16.52 11.84 -8.23
N ILE A 284 17.05 10.71 -8.69
CA ILE A 284 17.30 9.51 -7.89
C ILE A 284 18.22 9.74 -6.69
N HIS A 285 19.05 10.77 -6.70
CA HIS A 285 19.94 11.11 -5.57
C HIS A 285 19.18 11.65 -4.34
N GLY A 286 17.93 12.12 -4.50
CA GLY A 286 17.10 12.64 -3.42
C GLY A 286 15.80 11.87 -3.23
N ILE A 287 15.46 10.99 -4.18
CA ILE A 287 14.19 10.28 -4.24
C ILE A 287 14.42 8.77 -4.28
N SER A 288 13.72 8.05 -3.44
CA SER A 288 13.58 6.58 -3.55
C SER A 288 12.13 6.23 -3.85
N ILE A 289 11.91 5.33 -4.81
CA ILE A 289 10.56 4.93 -5.21
C ILE A 289 10.30 3.44 -5.02
N CYS A 290 9.01 3.13 -4.79
CA CYS A 290 8.42 1.81 -4.97
C CYS A 290 7.34 1.94 -6.05
N ALA A 291 7.52 1.30 -7.19
CA ALA A 291 6.56 1.30 -8.29
C ALA A 291 5.50 0.21 -8.10
N GLY A 292 4.35 0.56 -7.51
CA GLY A 292 3.22 -0.35 -7.30
C GLY A 292 2.30 -0.36 -8.52
N THR A 293 2.55 -1.25 -9.48
CA THR A 293 1.79 -1.32 -10.72
C THR A 293 1.73 -2.71 -11.32
N HIS A 294 0.61 -3.01 -12.00
CA HIS A 294 0.43 -4.17 -12.89
C HIS A 294 0.44 -3.75 -14.37
N ASN A 295 0.62 -2.46 -14.67
CA ASN A 295 0.67 -1.98 -16.03
C ASN A 295 2.02 -2.37 -16.67
N GLU A 296 1.95 -3.17 -17.74
CA GLU A 296 3.13 -3.68 -18.43
C GLU A 296 3.93 -2.57 -19.10
N GLU A 297 3.25 -1.56 -19.69
CA GLU A 297 3.88 -0.43 -20.38
C GLU A 297 4.68 0.42 -19.39
N SER A 298 4.07 0.80 -18.26
CA SER A 298 4.77 1.54 -17.20
C SER A 298 5.93 0.75 -16.59
N SER A 299 5.78 -0.58 -16.45
CA SER A 299 6.87 -1.44 -15.98
C SER A 299 8.04 -1.49 -16.97
N GLN A 300 7.75 -1.61 -18.27
CA GLN A 300 8.76 -1.54 -19.33
C GLN A 300 9.40 -0.16 -19.42
N TYR A 301 8.60 0.90 -19.21
CA TYR A 301 9.10 2.26 -19.21
C TYR A 301 10.08 2.49 -18.06
N LEU A 302 9.75 2.05 -16.85
CA LEU A 302 10.67 2.12 -15.71
C LEU A 302 11.98 1.38 -15.98
N ILE A 303 11.93 0.16 -16.55
CA ILE A 303 13.14 -0.59 -16.94
C ILE A 303 14.01 0.21 -17.93
N LYS A 304 13.40 0.92 -18.88
CA LYS A 304 14.15 1.78 -19.81
C LYS A 304 14.80 2.96 -19.09
N LEU A 305 14.10 3.59 -18.16
CA LEU A 305 14.64 4.69 -17.35
C LEU A 305 15.78 4.26 -16.44
N MET A 306 15.78 3.01 -15.96
CA MET A 306 16.83 2.45 -15.13
C MET A 306 18.13 2.16 -15.89
N ASN A 307 18.06 1.76 -17.17
CA ASN A 307 19.20 1.33 -17.95
C ASN A 307 20.35 2.37 -18.04
N PRO A 308 20.11 3.68 -18.24
CA PRO A 308 21.19 4.67 -18.31
C PRO A 308 21.87 4.93 -16.96
N VAL A 309 21.23 4.58 -15.85
CA VAL A 309 21.60 5.05 -14.50
C VAL A 309 22.44 4.03 -13.74
N SER A 310 22.66 2.82 -14.25
CA SER A 310 23.44 1.72 -13.62
C SER A 310 23.10 1.45 -12.13
N TYR A 311 21.88 1.73 -11.67
CA TYR A 311 21.49 1.49 -10.29
C TYR A 311 20.99 0.07 -10.08
N THR A 312 21.75 -0.71 -9.33
CA THR A 312 21.46 -2.11 -8.99
C THR A 312 20.41 -2.32 -7.90
N HIS A 313 19.75 -1.28 -7.43
CA HIS A 313 18.89 -1.34 -6.23
C HIS A 313 17.39 -1.10 -6.48
N LEU A 314 16.94 -0.99 -7.73
CA LEU A 314 15.53 -0.91 -8.04
C LEU A 314 14.94 -2.33 -8.11
N THR A 315 14.34 -2.78 -7.03
CA THR A 315 13.54 -3.99 -7.03
C THR A 315 12.14 -3.63 -7.50
N LEU A 316 11.76 -4.08 -8.70
CA LEU A 316 10.37 -4.05 -9.14
C LEU A 316 9.59 -5.05 -8.27
N PRO A 317 8.49 -4.65 -7.62
CA PRO A 317 7.59 -5.61 -7.02
C PRO A 317 6.97 -6.45 -8.13
N THR A 318 7.40 -7.71 -8.25
CA THR A 318 6.90 -8.66 -9.25
C THR A 318 5.63 -9.38 -8.79
N ASN A 319 4.93 -8.88 -7.79
CA ASN A 319 3.71 -9.51 -7.33
C ASN A 319 2.55 -9.25 -8.28
N ARG A 320 2.18 -10.29 -9.04
CA ARG A 320 0.93 -10.43 -9.77
C ARG A 320 -0.15 -11.09 -8.89
N GLU A 321 -0.32 -10.64 -7.66
CA GLU A 321 -1.47 -11.06 -6.86
C GLU A 321 -2.44 -9.87 -6.75
N VAL A 322 -3.43 -9.90 -7.63
CA VAL A 322 -4.70 -9.18 -7.53
C VAL A 322 -5.73 -10.13 -6.97
#